data_357664063a7b14f63d7186ac93c3277e
#
_entry.id   357664063a7b14f63d7186ac93c3277e
#
_cell.length_a   1.000
_cell.length_b   1.000
_cell.length_c   1.000
_cell.angle_alpha   90.00
_cell.angle_beta   90.00
_cell.angle_gamma   90.00
#
_symmetry.space_group_name_H-M   'P 1'
#
loop_
_entity.id
_entity.type
_entity.pdbx_description
1 polymer ?
#
loop_
_entity_poly.entity_id
_entity_poly.type
_entity_poly.pdbx_seq_one_letter_code
_entity_poly.pdbx_strand_id
1 'polypeptide(L)'
;MRYSPRFWAPVCFVAILLLLLLPREPIVAAGNHVVLIMGGDVEWSLNSRPPTVRYPVVDPRPFGFLVFGKRDVRDQVIGDWPPIPYVNEGESKTYLESLGLKGGSDDSFGESLSYPLQTSPEYTQDYSSNEELLSYPLRLLAPTFRAADLVFVNCEGALSDHARQVGLNRTPAKFAKVMRSSGIGLVNLANNHTFDAEERGFLDTLRALSSAGIAHVGGGQDLAEARKPVILTRNGIKIGVLGYAQFNNMGESAFAAEGRPGIVPMDPFLIKEDIRRLRPQVDYIVLAIHWATNRKYDISPENRTLAHDLIDAGADLILGHHPPHPKGIEIYRGKVILYAPSNVLRGHTNTSSDDGYLARFTLGEKSVEKVEVLPIAGKGQPVGRTGQPYDPKLFQPFLMEGSSAQQLLESIRSRSAALDTAMEIDGNRGIITIPPAGK
;
A
#
# COMPACT_ATOMS: atom_id res chain seq x y z
N MET A 1 -11.49 41.29 65.62
CA MET A 1 -12.53 40.59 64.85
C MET A 1 -11.94 39.32 64.25
N ARG A 2 -12.45 38.17 64.70
CA ARG A 2 -11.96 36.83 64.34
C ARG A 2 -12.56 36.43 62.97
N TYR A 3 -11.79 35.97 62.01
CA TYR A 3 -12.28 35.20 60.85
C TYR A 3 -11.70 33.80 60.92
N SER A 4 -12.60 32.84 60.95
CA SER A 4 -12.33 31.40 60.97
C SER A 4 -12.13 30.86 59.53
N PRO A 5 -11.31 29.83 59.31
CA PRO A 5 -11.21 29.16 58.01
C PRO A 5 -12.29 28.07 57.90
N ARG A 6 -13.05 28.07 56.83
CA ARG A 6 -13.95 26.97 56.46
C ARG A 6 -13.49 26.27 55.15
N PHE A 7 -13.17 24.99 55.32
CA PHE A 7 -13.45 23.84 54.49
C PHE A 7 -13.34 24.00 52.95
N TRP A 8 -12.27 23.49 52.41
CA TRP A 8 -12.24 22.89 51.06
C TRP A 8 -11.37 21.63 51.08
N ALA A 9 -12.02 20.48 51.11
CA ALA A 9 -11.66 19.17 50.59
C ALA A 9 -12.85 18.24 50.87
N PRO A 10 -13.22 17.24 50.10
CA PRO A 10 -12.45 16.47 49.12
C PRO A 10 -13.27 16.18 47.84
N VAL A 11 -12.82 16.58 46.69
CA VAL A 11 -13.37 16.13 45.39
C VAL A 11 -12.35 15.37 44.53
N CYS A 12 -11.08 15.45 44.89
CA CYS A 12 -10.02 14.81 44.08
C CYS A 12 -9.74 13.32 44.34
N PHE A 13 -10.38 12.70 45.36
CA PHE A 13 -10.07 11.30 45.70
C PHE A 13 -10.97 10.25 45.02
N VAL A 14 -12.11 10.63 44.47
CA VAL A 14 -13.03 9.66 43.82
C VAL A 14 -12.68 9.43 42.36
N ALA A 15 -12.06 10.38 41.69
CA ALA A 15 -11.68 10.24 40.27
C ALA A 15 -10.46 9.31 40.03
N ILE A 16 -9.61 9.11 41.03
CA ILE A 16 -8.42 8.24 40.92
C ILE A 16 -8.78 6.77 41.20
N LEU A 17 -9.84 6.49 41.95
CA LEU A 17 -10.24 5.12 42.28
C LEU A 17 -11.07 4.45 41.18
N LEU A 18 -11.74 5.22 40.32
CA LEU A 18 -12.51 4.67 39.18
C LEU A 18 -11.65 4.31 37.98
N LEU A 19 -10.43 4.81 37.89
CA LEU A 19 -9.45 4.43 36.85
C LEU A 19 -8.74 3.10 37.14
N LEU A 20 -8.92 2.51 38.32
CA LEU A 20 -8.31 1.24 38.71
C LEU A 20 -9.25 0.03 38.56
N LEU A 21 -10.50 0.25 38.14
CA LEU A 21 -11.52 -0.81 37.98
C LEU A 21 -11.91 -1.11 36.53
N LEU A 22 -11.25 -0.51 35.53
CA LEU A 22 -11.35 -1.02 34.20
C LEU A 22 -10.62 -2.37 34.14
N PRO A 23 -11.23 -3.42 33.57
CA PRO A 23 -10.54 -4.67 33.38
C PRO A 23 -9.29 -4.38 32.58
N ARG A 24 -8.13 -4.43 33.22
CA ARG A 24 -6.86 -4.50 32.51
C ARG A 24 -6.92 -5.80 31.74
N GLU A 25 -6.96 -5.72 30.44
CA GLU A 25 -6.61 -6.88 29.63
C GLU A 25 -5.34 -7.48 30.24
N PRO A 26 -5.26 -8.80 30.41
CA PRO A 26 -4.07 -9.41 30.99
C PRO A 26 -2.87 -8.89 30.19
N ILE A 27 -1.90 -8.29 30.90
CA ILE A 27 -0.57 -8.03 30.34
C ILE A 27 -0.04 -9.43 30.05
N VAL A 28 -0.33 -9.93 28.86
CA VAL A 28 0.38 -11.08 28.31
C VAL A 28 1.83 -10.64 28.35
N ALA A 29 2.66 -11.40 29.06
CA ALA A 29 4.10 -11.17 29.12
C ALA A 29 4.55 -10.84 27.69
N ALA A 30 5.20 -9.69 27.53
CA ALA A 30 5.62 -9.20 26.24
C ALA A 30 6.53 -10.23 25.56
N GLY A 31 5.92 -11.16 24.83
CA GLY A 31 6.62 -11.95 23.84
C GLY A 31 7.15 -11.01 22.77
N ASN A 32 8.20 -11.38 22.10
CA ASN A 32 8.77 -10.62 20.99
C ASN A 32 7.80 -10.64 19.79
N HIS A 33 6.73 -9.85 19.87
CA HIS A 33 5.78 -9.72 18.78
C HIS A 33 5.91 -8.34 18.13
N VAL A 34 5.61 -8.28 16.83
CA VAL A 34 5.49 -7.04 16.08
C VAL A 34 4.09 -6.90 15.56
N VAL A 35 3.44 -5.78 15.84
CA VAL A 35 2.18 -5.40 15.23
C VAL A 35 2.46 -4.59 13.98
N LEU A 36 2.21 -5.21 12.81
CA LEU A 36 2.36 -4.61 11.50
C LEU A 36 0.98 -4.34 10.92
N ILE A 37 0.70 -3.10 10.54
CA ILE A 37 -0.50 -2.76 9.75
C ILE A 37 -0.06 -2.57 8.30
N MET A 38 -0.73 -3.31 7.42
CA MET A 38 -0.64 -3.16 5.97
C MET A 38 -1.94 -2.59 5.44
N GLY A 39 -1.84 -1.50 4.69
CA GLY A 39 -2.96 -0.88 4.01
C GLY A 39 -2.76 -0.88 2.50
N GLY A 40 -3.83 -0.66 1.77
CA GLY A 40 -3.81 -0.52 0.32
C GLY A 40 -3.30 0.83 -0.14
N ASP A 41 -3.88 1.32 -1.22
CA ASP A 41 -3.41 2.51 -1.91
C ASP A 41 -3.78 3.78 -1.15
N VAL A 42 -2.81 4.66 -0.97
CA VAL A 42 -2.98 6.02 -0.45
C VAL A 42 -2.78 6.97 -1.61
N GLU A 43 -3.89 7.45 -2.12
CA GLU A 43 -4.00 8.29 -3.28
C GLU A 43 -4.83 9.54 -2.91
N TRP A 44 -4.19 10.70 -2.84
CA TRP A 44 -4.91 11.93 -2.55
C TRP A 44 -4.50 13.03 -3.51
N SER A 45 -5.36 13.27 -4.50
CA SER A 45 -5.18 14.31 -5.50
C SER A 45 -6.01 15.53 -5.12
N LEU A 46 -5.37 16.64 -4.87
CA LEU A 46 -6.01 17.95 -4.89
C LEU A 46 -6.17 18.34 -6.35
N ASN A 47 -7.30 17.98 -6.95
CA ASN A 47 -7.53 18.15 -8.37
C ASN A 47 -7.46 19.60 -8.82
N SER A 48 -6.33 19.99 -9.37
CA SER A 48 -6.30 20.85 -10.52
C SER A 48 -6.15 19.95 -11.75
N ARG A 49 -7.24 19.54 -12.39
CA ARG A 49 -7.15 18.78 -13.65
C ARG A 49 -6.43 19.63 -14.67
N PRO A 50 -5.32 19.16 -15.26
CA PRO A 50 -4.78 19.81 -16.44
C PRO A 50 -5.81 19.70 -17.58
N PRO A 51 -5.90 20.69 -18.48
CA PRO A 51 -6.74 20.60 -19.65
C PRO A 51 -6.31 19.37 -20.46
N THR A 52 -7.26 18.50 -20.74
CA THR A 52 -7.19 17.36 -21.67
C THR A 52 -5.78 16.96 -22.14
N VAL A 53 -5.08 16.22 -21.32
CA VAL A 53 -3.95 15.45 -21.81
C VAL A 53 -4.56 14.18 -22.42
N ARG A 54 -4.54 14.10 -23.75
CA ARG A 54 -4.69 12.81 -24.41
C ARG A 54 -3.45 12.04 -24.04
N TYR A 55 -3.60 11.04 -23.17
CA TYR A 55 -2.54 10.05 -23.03
C TYR A 55 -2.27 9.50 -24.43
N PRO A 56 -1.01 9.42 -24.90
CA PRO A 56 -0.75 8.57 -26.02
C PRO A 56 -1.33 7.22 -25.60
N VAL A 57 -2.20 6.67 -26.44
CA VAL A 57 -2.64 5.28 -26.30
C VAL A 57 -1.34 4.48 -26.38
N VAL A 58 -0.78 4.18 -25.21
CA VAL A 58 0.31 3.23 -25.11
C VAL A 58 -0.34 1.94 -25.55
N ASP A 59 0.05 1.46 -26.70
CA ASP A 59 -0.41 0.20 -27.27
C ASP A 59 -0.40 -0.85 -26.14
N PRO A 60 -1.55 -1.37 -25.69
CA PRO A 60 -1.61 -2.32 -24.61
C PRO A 60 -1.04 -3.69 -24.99
N ARG A 61 -0.46 -3.78 -26.20
CA ARG A 61 0.21 -5.00 -26.64
C ARG A 61 1.52 -5.17 -25.89
N PRO A 62 1.75 -6.31 -25.57
CA PRO A 62 1.65 -6.99 -24.31
C PRO A 62 2.66 -6.36 -23.37
N PHE A 63 2.19 -5.78 -22.29
CA PHE A 63 3.04 -5.73 -21.11
C PHE A 63 3.25 -7.17 -20.61
N GLY A 64 3.57 -8.03 -21.53
CA GLY A 64 4.33 -9.22 -21.25
C GLY A 64 5.60 -8.70 -20.64
N PHE A 65 5.85 -9.04 -19.42
CA PHE A 65 7.07 -8.82 -18.66
C PHE A 65 8.12 -8.09 -19.48
N LEU A 66 8.42 -6.85 -19.14
CA LEU A 66 9.46 -6.09 -19.76
C LEU A 66 10.75 -6.91 -19.69
N VAL A 67 10.97 -7.71 -20.69
CA VAL A 67 12.30 -8.25 -20.96
C VAL A 67 13.12 -7.04 -21.29
N PHE A 68 14.01 -6.67 -20.40
CA PHE A 68 14.92 -5.56 -20.61
C PHE A 68 15.59 -5.74 -21.97
N GLY A 69 15.11 -5.00 -22.98
CA GLY A 69 15.71 -5.04 -24.30
C GLY A 69 17.19 -4.72 -24.16
N LYS A 70 18.05 -5.70 -24.43
CA LYS A 70 19.49 -5.62 -24.69
C LYS A 70 20.38 -4.72 -23.82
N ARG A 71 19.93 -4.17 -22.69
CA ARG A 71 20.82 -3.48 -21.77
C ARG A 71 21.32 -4.45 -20.72
N ASP A 72 22.61 -4.59 -20.74
CA ASP A 72 23.36 -5.47 -19.87
C ASP A 72 23.26 -4.98 -18.41
N VAL A 73 22.38 -5.61 -17.60
CA VAL A 73 22.32 -5.35 -16.16
C VAL A 73 23.46 -6.05 -15.40
N ARG A 74 24.35 -6.78 -16.11
CA ARG A 74 25.42 -7.57 -15.51
C ARG A 74 26.43 -6.74 -14.73
N ASP A 75 26.64 -5.49 -15.12
CA ASP A 75 27.68 -4.64 -14.54
C ASP A 75 27.15 -3.64 -13.50
N GLN A 76 25.86 -3.74 -13.13
CA GLN A 76 25.30 -2.84 -12.14
C GLN A 76 25.70 -3.27 -10.73
N VAL A 77 26.60 -2.51 -10.13
CA VAL A 77 26.94 -2.64 -8.70
C VAL A 77 25.80 -2.03 -7.89
N ILE A 78 25.12 -2.86 -7.11
CA ILE A 78 24.01 -2.44 -6.25
C ILE A 78 24.54 -2.25 -4.83
N GLY A 79 25.29 -1.17 -4.59
CA GLY A 79 25.87 -0.87 -3.27
C GLY A 79 26.61 -2.08 -2.68
N ASP A 80 26.29 -2.47 -1.42
CA ASP A 80 26.87 -3.65 -0.76
C ASP A 80 26.24 -4.97 -1.23
N TRP A 81 25.32 -4.94 -2.21
CA TRP A 81 24.76 -6.13 -2.80
C TRP A 81 25.72 -6.73 -3.82
N PRO A 82 25.92 -8.06 -3.81
CA PRO A 82 26.71 -8.71 -4.83
C PRO A 82 26.08 -8.49 -6.22
N PRO A 83 26.87 -8.54 -7.30
CA PRO A 83 26.36 -8.39 -8.66
C PRO A 83 25.19 -9.32 -8.95
N ILE A 84 24.21 -8.84 -9.69
CA ILE A 84 23.05 -9.66 -10.09
C ILE A 84 23.55 -10.71 -11.06
N PRO A 85 23.28 -12.01 -10.85
CA PRO A 85 23.56 -13.03 -11.85
C PRO A 85 22.76 -12.72 -13.10
N TYR A 86 23.38 -12.89 -14.26
CA TYR A 86 22.74 -12.71 -15.56
C TYR A 86 21.60 -13.72 -15.72
N VAL A 87 20.42 -13.23 -16.00
CA VAL A 87 19.28 -14.03 -16.48
C VAL A 87 19.06 -13.63 -17.95
N ASN A 88 19.22 -14.57 -18.87
CA ASN A 88 19.05 -14.27 -20.28
C ASN A 88 17.57 -14.15 -20.65
N GLU A 89 17.27 -13.39 -21.71
CA GLU A 89 15.91 -13.14 -22.18
C GLU A 89 15.11 -14.43 -22.44
N GLY A 90 15.79 -15.47 -22.92
CA GLY A 90 15.17 -16.76 -23.22
C GLY A 90 14.67 -17.48 -21.96
N GLU A 91 15.47 -17.44 -20.89
CA GLU A 91 15.09 -18.08 -19.61
C GLU A 91 13.93 -17.36 -18.95
N SER A 92 13.94 -16.01 -18.96
CA SER A 92 12.85 -15.20 -18.44
C SER A 92 11.55 -15.49 -19.20
N LYS A 93 11.59 -15.46 -20.52
CA LYS A 93 10.45 -15.74 -21.39
C LYS A 93 9.91 -17.17 -21.19
N THR A 94 10.79 -18.15 -21.18
CA THR A 94 10.42 -19.57 -21.00
C THR A 94 9.78 -19.81 -19.63
N TYR A 95 10.31 -19.16 -18.58
CA TYR A 95 9.74 -19.24 -17.25
C TYR A 95 8.31 -18.67 -17.22
N LEU A 96 8.08 -17.52 -17.81
CA LEU A 96 6.77 -16.90 -17.88
C LEU A 96 5.76 -17.74 -18.68
N GLU A 97 6.20 -18.30 -19.80
CA GLU A 97 5.39 -19.22 -20.57
C GLU A 97 5.05 -20.48 -19.78
N SER A 98 5.97 -20.99 -18.93
CA SER A 98 5.73 -22.14 -18.04
C SER A 98 4.69 -21.86 -16.96
N LEU A 99 4.56 -20.58 -16.55
CA LEU A 99 3.53 -20.12 -15.63
C LEU A 99 2.17 -19.86 -16.30
N GLY A 100 2.07 -20.04 -17.62
CA GLY A 100 0.87 -19.72 -18.39
C GLY A 100 0.64 -18.20 -18.56
N LEU A 101 1.65 -17.39 -18.22
CA LEU A 101 1.62 -15.93 -18.35
C LEU A 101 1.84 -15.56 -19.83
N LYS A 102 0.81 -15.74 -20.63
CA LYS A 102 0.79 -15.16 -21.98
C LYS A 102 0.54 -13.67 -21.83
N GLY A 103 1.29 -12.85 -22.54
CA GLY A 103 0.98 -11.44 -22.67
C GLY A 103 -0.49 -11.27 -23.06
N GLY A 104 -1.32 -11.02 -22.08
CA GLY A 104 -2.77 -10.91 -22.27
C GLY A 104 -3.07 -9.59 -22.96
N SER A 105 -3.58 -9.64 -24.16
CA SER A 105 -4.31 -8.53 -24.75
C SER A 105 -5.61 -8.39 -23.96
N ASP A 106 -5.61 -7.50 -22.97
CA ASP A 106 -6.87 -7.12 -22.34
C ASP A 106 -7.40 -5.88 -23.00
N ASP A 107 -8.39 -6.08 -23.84
CA ASP A 107 -9.08 -5.03 -24.59
C ASP A 107 -9.91 -4.08 -23.68
N SER A 108 -9.98 -4.34 -22.37
CA SER A 108 -10.75 -3.50 -21.44
C SER A 108 -10.09 -2.15 -21.12
N PHE A 109 -8.81 -1.95 -21.41
CA PHE A 109 -8.14 -0.66 -21.29
C PHE A 109 -8.33 0.26 -22.49
N GLY A 110 -9.01 -0.19 -23.55
CA GLY A 110 -9.22 0.56 -24.79
C GLY A 110 -10.28 1.63 -24.75
N GLU A 111 -11.07 1.77 -23.69
CA GLU A 111 -11.98 2.88 -23.55
C GLU A 111 -11.21 4.14 -23.15
N SER A 112 -11.02 5.02 -24.13
CA SER A 112 -10.59 6.40 -23.93
C SER A 112 -11.49 7.05 -22.90
N LEU A 113 -11.03 7.13 -21.65
CA LEU A 113 -11.72 7.86 -20.59
C LEU A 113 -11.59 9.37 -20.89
N SER A 114 -12.35 9.84 -21.87
CA SER A 114 -12.59 11.27 -22.07
C SER A 114 -13.59 11.74 -21.00
N TYR A 115 -13.07 12.14 -19.85
CA TYR A 115 -13.90 12.83 -18.87
C TYR A 115 -14.12 14.27 -19.31
N PRO A 116 -15.37 14.76 -19.36
CA PRO A 116 -15.62 16.17 -19.61
C PRO A 116 -15.02 16.99 -18.49
N LEU A 117 -14.16 17.94 -18.85
CA LEU A 117 -13.61 18.96 -17.97
C LEU A 117 -14.75 19.82 -17.41
N GLN A 118 -15.12 19.62 -16.16
CA GLN A 118 -15.82 20.65 -15.41
C GLN A 118 -14.76 21.56 -14.75
N THR A 119 -14.44 22.64 -15.44
CA THR A 119 -13.69 23.75 -14.86
C THR A 119 -14.65 24.57 -14.00
N SER A 120 -14.82 24.18 -12.74
CA SER A 120 -15.44 25.07 -11.77
C SER A 120 -14.34 25.93 -11.13
N PRO A 121 -14.50 27.27 -11.12
CA PRO A 121 -13.56 28.19 -10.48
C PRO A 121 -13.37 27.93 -8.98
N GLU A 122 -14.28 27.21 -8.36
CA GLU A 122 -14.28 26.91 -6.92
C GLU A 122 -13.24 25.85 -6.50
N TYR A 123 -12.61 25.15 -7.47
CA TYR A 123 -11.61 24.13 -7.20
C TYR A 123 -10.18 24.66 -7.02
N THR A 124 -9.98 25.98 -7.06
CA THR A 124 -8.67 26.62 -6.91
C THR A 124 -8.30 26.97 -5.46
N GLN A 125 -9.07 26.52 -4.48
CA GLN A 125 -8.69 26.71 -3.09
C GLN A 125 -7.37 25.98 -2.84
N ASP A 126 -6.34 26.72 -2.44
CA ASP A 126 -5.03 26.18 -2.08
C ASP A 126 -5.13 25.44 -0.74
N TYR A 127 -5.55 24.18 -0.81
CA TYR A 127 -5.58 23.29 0.35
C TYR A 127 -4.20 23.03 0.94
N SER A 128 -3.14 23.27 0.16
CA SER A 128 -1.76 23.10 0.63
C SER A 128 -1.38 24.10 1.70
N SER A 129 -2.04 25.26 1.76
CA SER A 129 -1.81 26.30 2.78
C SER A 129 -2.56 26.03 4.10
N ASN A 130 -3.56 25.15 4.11
CA ASN A 130 -4.36 24.83 5.28
C ASN A 130 -3.99 23.47 5.88
N GLU A 131 -3.22 23.48 6.97
CA GLU A 131 -2.75 22.25 7.65
C GLU A 131 -3.89 21.38 8.19
N GLU A 132 -5.00 21.96 8.61
CA GLU A 132 -6.16 21.23 9.08
C GLU A 132 -6.80 20.41 7.95
N LEU A 133 -7.01 21.02 6.79
CA LEU A 133 -7.54 20.33 5.61
C LEU A 133 -6.56 19.29 5.09
N LEU A 134 -5.27 19.58 5.12
CA LEU A 134 -4.24 18.64 4.68
C LEU A 134 -4.20 17.39 5.57
N SER A 135 -4.37 17.54 6.89
CA SER A 135 -4.35 16.43 7.86
C SER A 135 -5.68 15.67 7.94
N TYR A 136 -6.77 16.28 7.49
CA TYR A 136 -8.12 15.76 7.62
C TYR A 136 -8.29 14.32 7.11
N PRO A 137 -7.76 13.93 5.92
CA PRO A 137 -8.01 12.60 5.36
C PRO A 137 -7.58 11.44 6.26
N LEU A 138 -6.45 11.55 6.95
CA LEU A 138 -5.90 10.46 7.77
C LEU A 138 -6.27 10.55 9.26
N ARG A 139 -6.98 11.59 9.68
CA ARG A 139 -7.22 11.88 11.09
C ARG A 139 -7.93 10.75 11.86
N LEU A 140 -8.93 10.10 11.24
CA LEU A 140 -9.70 9.04 11.90
C LEU A 140 -8.94 7.70 11.95
N LEU A 141 -8.05 7.43 11.00
CA LEU A 141 -7.20 6.24 11.01
C LEU A 141 -5.91 6.40 11.82
N ALA A 142 -5.49 7.64 12.09
CA ALA A 142 -4.24 7.91 12.80
C ALA A 142 -4.12 7.23 14.18
N PRO A 143 -5.16 7.12 15.02
CA PRO A 143 -5.05 6.37 16.28
C PRO A 143 -4.70 4.89 16.03
N THR A 144 -5.34 4.25 15.05
CA THR A 144 -5.08 2.85 14.68
C THR A 144 -3.67 2.67 14.16
N PHE A 145 -3.19 3.58 13.31
CA PHE A 145 -1.84 3.52 12.76
C PHE A 145 -0.77 3.71 13.84
N ARG A 146 -0.95 4.67 14.75
CA ARG A 146 0.01 4.94 15.84
C ARG A 146 0.07 3.82 16.88
N ALA A 147 -0.95 2.97 16.96
CA ALA A 147 -0.97 1.82 17.87
C ALA A 147 -0.15 0.62 17.32
N ALA A 148 0.33 0.67 16.08
CA ALA A 148 1.15 -0.37 15.47
C ALA A 148 2.64 -0.04 15.57
N ASP A 149 3.48 -1.08 15.58
CA ASP A 149 4.96 -0.94 15.54
C ASP A 149 5.45 -0.49 14.17
N LEU A 150 4.70 -0.83 13.11
CA LEU A 150 4.99 -0.46 11.73
C LEU A 150 3.70 -0.36 10.93
N VAL A 151 3.56 0.72 10.16
CA VAL A 151 2.50 0.89 9.16
C VAL A 151 3.12 1.01 7.77
N PHE A 152 2.69 0.14 6.88
CA PHE A 152 3.14 0.04 5.50
C PHE A 152 1.95 0.20 4.54
N VAL A 153 2.05 1.11 3.57
CA VAL A 153 1.01 1.40 2.56
C VAL A 153 1.62 1.62 1.18
N ASN A 154 0.84 1.54 0.13
CA ASN A 154 1.24 1.96 -1.21
C ASN A 154 0.99 3.48 -1.38
N CYS A 155 2.04 4.25 -1.68
CA CYS A 155 1.93 5.68 -1.99
C CYS A 155 1.65 5.83 -3.49
N GLU A 156 0.38 5.79 -3.86
CA GLU A 156 -0.04 5.76 -5.27
C GLU A 156 -0.24 7.16 -5.83
N GLY A 157 0.84 7.75 -6.27
CA GLY A 157 0.89 9.09 -6.81
C GLY A 157 2.16 9.85 -6.43
N ALA A 158 2.35 11.01 -7.03
CA ALA A 158 3.49 11.87 -6.74
C ALA A 158 3.22 12.81 -5.56
N LEU A 159 4.16 12.89 -4.62
CA LEU A 159 4.19 13.89 -3.56
C LEU A 159 5.03 15.10 -4.03
N SER A 160 4.41 16.02 -4.74
CA SER A 160 5.12 17.12 -5.39
C SER A 160 4.27 18.38 -5.49
N ASP A 161 4.92 19.52 -5.30
CA ASP A 161 4.33 20.85 -5.57
C ASP A 161 4.65 21.33 -7.00
N HIS A 162 5.26 20.49 -7.83
CA HIS A 162 5.56 20.82 -9.21
C HIS A 162 4.27 21.06 -10.01
N ALA A 163 4.22 22.19 -10.72
CA ALA A 163 3.00 22.63 -11.41
C ALA A 163 2.58 21.69 -12.56
N ARG A 164 3.55 21.04 -13.21
CA ARG A 164 3.26 20.13 -14.32
C ARG A 164 2.86 18.77 -13.80
N GLN A 165 1.69 18.35 -14.24
CA GLN A 165 1.12 17.03 -13.92
C GLN A 165 0.65 16.41 -15.24
N VAL A 166 1.05 15.18 -15.48
CA VAL A 166 0.68 14.43 -16.71
C VAL A 166 -0.32 13.32 -16.40
N GLY A 167 -0.38 12.87 -15.15
CA GLY A 167 -1.32 11.86 -14.66
C GLY A 167 -2.38 12.44 -13.73
N LEU A 168 -3.13 11.56 -13.08
CA LEU A 168 -4.27 11.93 -12.24
C LEU A 168 -3.88 12.24 -10.80
N ASN A 169 -2.79 11.64 -10.29
CA ASN A 169 -2.51 11.55 -8.87
C ASN A 169 -1.28 12.35 -8.47
N ARG A 170 -1.52 13.59 -8.07
CA ARG A 170 -0.49 14.45 -7.47
C ARG A 170 -1.00 15.04 -6.15
N THR A 171 -0.26 14.81 -5.11
CA THR A 171 -0.51 15.30 -3.74
C THR A 171 0.57 16.32 -3.37
N PRO A 172 0.26 17.37 -2.61
CA PRO A 172 1.28 18.31 -2.15
C PRO A 172 2.39 17.60 -1.36
N ALA A 173 3.64 17.99 -1.57
CA ALA A 173 4.81 17.38 -0.90
C ALA A 173 4.68 17.36 0.63
N LYS A 174 4.03 18.37 1.22
CA LYS A 174 3.74 18.47 2.66
C LYS A 174 2.94 17.30 3.20
N PHE A 175 2.19 16.59 2.36
CA PHE A 175 1.38 15.44 2.80
C PHE A 175 2.24 14.30 3.36
N ALA A 176 3.51 14.20 2.96
CA ALA A 176 4.45 13.26 3.58
C ALA A 176 4.55 13.46 5.10
N LYS A 177 4.55 14.70 5.59
CA LYS A 177 4.54 14.99 7.04
C LYS A 177 3.24 14.55 7.70
N VAL A 178 2.10 14.68 7.02
CA VAL A 178 0.81 14.20 7.49
C VAL A 178 0.79 12.67 7.59
N MET A 179 1.28 11.99 6.57
CA MET A 179 1.43 10.53 6.59
C MET A 179 2.27 10.10 7.79
N ARG A 180 3.44 10.73 8.00
CA ARG A 180 4.33 10.43 9.12
C ARG A 180 3.68 10.70 10.48
N SER A 181 3.04 11.85 10.65
CA SER A 181 2.36 12.19 11.91
C SER A 181 1.13 11.32 12.18
N SER A 182 0.53 10.74 11.14
CA SER A 182 -0.55 9.76 11.25
C SER A 182 -0.06 8.36 11.64
N GLY A 183 1.24 8.07 11.60
CA GLY A 183 1.82 6.79 11.97
C GLY A 183 2.39 5.98 10.80
N ILE A 184 2.25 6.43 9.56
CA ILE A 184 2.80 5.75 8.39
C ILE A 184 4.34 5.93 8.40
N GLY A 185 5.06 4.81 8.44
CA GLY A 185 6.52 4.79 8.54
C GLY A 185 7.22 4.24 7.31
N LEU A 186 6.51 3.52 6.44
CA LEU A 186 7.04 2.89 5.24
C LEU A 186 6.02 2.94 4.11
N VAL A 187 6.49 3.17 2.89
CA VAL A 187 5.64 3.18 1.69
C VAL A 187 6.27 2.39 0.54
N ASN A 188 5.41 1.82 -0.32
CA ASN A 188 5.79 1.34 -1.63
C ASN A 188 5.65 2.47 -2.65
N LEU A 189 6.65 2.62 -3.54
CA LEU A 189 6.63 3.55 -4.66
C LEU A 189 6.47 2.85 -6.01
N ALA A 190 6.66 1.53 -6.06
CA ALA A 190 6.46 0.78 -7.27
C ALA A 190 4.96 0.64 -7.58
N ASN A 191 4.42 1.59 -8.36
CA ASN A 191 3.03 1.60 -8.80
C ASN A 191 2.85 2.38 -10.11
N ASN A 192 1.65 2.36 -10.65
CA ASN A 192 1.38 2.95 -11.96
C ASN A 192 1.24 4.48 -11.95
N HIS A 193 1.03 5.11 -10.79
CA HIS A 193 0.83 6.56 -10.66
C HIS A 193 2.02 7.34 -10.13
N THR A 194 3.12 6.68 -9.79
CA THR A 194 4.30 7.33 -9.19
C THR A 194 4.90 8.43 -10.07
N PHE A 195 4.74 8.32 -11.39
CA PHE A 195 5.23 9.29 -12.39
C PHE A 195 4.16 10.25 -12.90
N ASP A 196 3.02 10.38 -12.25
CA ASP A 196 1.93 11.29 -12.66
C ASP A 196 2.33 12.77 -12.66
N ALA A 197 3.43 13.12 -12.03
CA ALA A 197 4.07 14.44 -12.11
C ALA A 197 5.47 14.38 -12.75
N GLU A 198 5.65 13.46 -13.69
CA GLU A 198 6.90 13.18 -14.42
C GLU A 198 8.08 12.80 -13.49
N GLU A 199 9.28 12.68 -14.03
CA GLU A 199 10.50 12.38 -13.28
C GLU A 199 10.75 13.41 -12.17
N ARG A 200 10.49 14.69 -12.44
CA ARG A 200 10.61 15.76 -11.43
C ARG A 200 9.73 15.49 -10.22
N GLY A 201 8.46 15.14 -10.44
CA GLY A 201 7.53 14.82 -9.35
C GLY A 201 7.93 13.57 -8.59
N PHE A 202 8.48 12.58 -9.27
CA PHE A 202 9.04 11.39 -8.64
C PHE A 202 10.23 11.74 -7.72
N LEU A 203 11.17 12.53 -8.19
CA LEU A 203 12.31 13.00 -7.38
C LEU A 203 11.87 13.89 -6.21
N ASP A 204 10.83 14.71 -6.39
CA ASP A 204 10.23 15.48 -5.30
C ASP A 204 9.63 14.52 -4.24
N THR A 205 8.99 13.43 -4.68
CA THR A 205 8.43 12.39 -3.80
C THR A 205 9.52 11.76 -2.92
N LEU A 206 10.64 11.35 -3.51
CA LEU A 206 11.78 10.81 -2.76
C LEU A 206 12.27 11.80 -1.69
N ARG A 207 12.39 13.09 -2.06
CA ARG A 207 12.81 14.15 -1.12
C ARG A 207 11.77 14.39 -0.02
N ALA A 208 10.48 14.42 -0.37
CA ALA A 208 9.40 14.63 0.59
C ALA A 208 9.35 13.51 1.64
N LEU A 209 9.43 12.25 1.22
CA LEU A 209 9.45 11.09 2.10
C LEU A 209 10.69 11.09 3.01
N SER A 210 11.87 11.31 2.44
CA SER A 210 13.12 11.40 3.21
C SER A 210 13.06 12.53 4.26
N SER A 211 12.57 13.71 3.88
CA SER A 211 12.42 14.86 4.78
C SER A 211 11.39 14.62 5.90
N ALA A 212 10.40 13.77 5.65
CA ALA A 212 9.41 13.37 6.65
C ALA A 212 9.86 12.17 7.52
N GLY A 213 10.99 11.54 7.20
CA GLY A 213 11.45 10.34 7.89
C GLY A 213 10.57 9.10 7.60
N ILE A 214 10.03 9.02 6.38
CA ILE A 214 9.30 7.86 5.88
C ILE A 214 10.25 7.06 4.99
N ALA A 215 10.44 5.78 5.30
CA ALA A 215 11.18 4.87 4.45
C ALA A 215 10.34 4.47 3.22
N HIS A 216 11.01 4.12 2.12
CA HIS A 216 10.33 3.68 0.91
C HIS A 216 11.03 2.50 0.26
N VAL A 217 10.28 1.72 -0.50
CA VAL A 217 10.76 0.61 -1.33
C VAL A 217 10.22 0.74 -2.74
N GLY A 218 10.85 0.06 -3.68
CA GLY A 218 10.33 -0.05 -5.03
C GLY A 218 10.57 1.16 -5.93
N GLY A 219 11.32 2.15 -5.47
CA GLY A 219 11.68 3.33 -6.25
C GLY A 219 12.98 3.96 -5.78
N GLY A 220 13.74 4.59 -6.68
CA GLY A 220 15.04 5.19 -6.37
C GLY A 220 15.58 6.06 -7.51
N GLN A 221 16.75 6.65 -7.28
CA GLN A 221 17.43 7.51 -8.26
C GLN A 221 18.06 6.71 -9.42
N ASP A 222 18.21 5.42 -9.21
CA ASP A 222 18.60 4.45 -10.22
C ASP A 222 18.07 3.04 -9.83
N LEU A 223 18.33 2.03 -10.67
CA LEU A 223 17.86 0.67 -10.39
C LEU A 223 18.51 0.09 -9.13
N ALA A 224 19.75 0.43 -8.84
CA ALA A 224 20.45 -0.07 -7.68
C ALA A 224 19.80 0.44 -6.37
N GLU A 225 19.46 1.74 -6.33
CA GLU A 225 18.75 2.32 -5.20
C GLU A 225 17.31 1.80 -5.12
N ALA A 226 16.59 1.75 -6.24
CA ALA A 226 15.19 1.32 -6.30
C ALA A 226 14.99 -0.12 -5.78
N ARG A 227 15.94 -1.02 -6.02
CA ARG A 227 15.93 -2.43 -5.57
C ARG A 227 16.38 -2.62 -4.12
N LYS A 228 16.93 -1.60 -3.45
CA LYS A 228 17.36 -1.77 -2.06
C LYS A 228 16.18 -2.15 -1.17
N PRO A 229 16.32 -3.23 -0.38
CA PRO A 229 15.32 -3.54 0.63
C PRO A 229 15.36 -2.51 1.76
N VAL A 230 14.22 -2.24 2.36
CA VAL A 230 14.18 -1.61 3.68
C VAL A 230 14.18 -2.72 4.73
N ILE A 231 15.19 -2.73 5.60
CA ILE A 231 15.28 -3.67 6.72
C ILE A 231 15.01 -2.91 8.02
N LEU A 232 13.98 -3.32 8.73
CA LEU A 232 13.55 -2.71 9.99
C LEU A 232 13.63 -3.75 11.11
N THR A 233 14.16 -3.35 12.26
CA THR A 233 14.09 -4.18 13.48
C THR A 233 13.05 -3.60 14.42
N ARG A 234 12.09 -4.41 14.83
CA ARG A 234 11.06 -4.07 15.82
C ARG A 234 10.96 -5.22 16.81
N ASN A 235 11.04 -4.92 18.09
CA ASN A 235 10.94 -5.91 19.17
C ASN A 235 11.85 -7.13 18.94
N GLY A 236 13.05 -6.92 18.38
CA GLY A 236 14.01 -7.98 18.06
C GLY A 236 13.77 -8.71 16.73
N ILE A 237 12.63 -8.54 16.07
CA ILE A 237 12.28 -9.16 14.80
C ILE A 237 12.75 -8.27 13.64
N LYS A 238 13.48 -8.84 12.69
CA LYS A 238 13.96 -8.16 11.47
C LYS A 238 13.00 -8.40 10.32
N ILE A 239 12.46 -7.32 9.77
CA ILE A 239 11.53 -7.35 8.65
C ILE A 239 12.19 -6.68 7.46
N GLY A 240 12.38 -7.41 6.37
CA GLY A 240 12.85 -6.91 5.09
C GLY A 240 11.69 -6.68 4.13
N VAL A 241 11.63 -5.53 3.51
CA VAL A 241 10.54 -5.16 2.60
C VAL A 241 11.11 -4.79 1.24
N LEU A 242 10.44 -5.25 0.19
CA LEU A 242 10.76 -5.00 -1.22
C LEU A 242 9.49 -4.58 -1.97
N GLY A 243 9.63 -3.80 -3.04
CA GLY A 243 8.49 -3.31 -3.83
C GLY A 243 8.70 -3.44 -5.33
N TYR A 244 7.63 -3.84 -6.07
CA TYR A 244 7.66 -4.10 -7.51
C TYR A 244 6.36 -3.69 -8.18
N ALA A 245 6.43 -3.25 -9.44
CA ALA A 245 5.26 -2.91 -10.23
C ALA A 245 5.25 -3.61 -11.59
N GLN A 246 4.09 -4.14 -11.95
CA GLN A 246 3.91 -4.78 -13.25
C GLN A 246 3.91 -3.77 -14.39
N PHE A 247 3.43 -2.55 -14.15
CA PHE A 247 3.31 -1.51 -15.15
C PHE A 247 3.36 -0.12 -14.53
N ASN A 248 3.55 0.89 -15.37
CA ASN A 248 3.39 2.31 -15.03
C ASN A 248 2.67 3.02 -16.16
N ASN A 249 1.83 4.00 -15.85
CA ASN A 249 1.05 4.76 -16.84
C ASN A 249 1.93 5.54 -17.84
N MET A 250 3.19 5.83 -17.46
CA MET A 250 4.18 6.47 -18.35
C MET A 250 5.03 5.46 -19.14
N GLY A 251 4.71 4.17 -19.07
CA GLY A 251 5.40 3.10 -19.78
C GLY A 251 6.81 2.84 -19.26
N GLU A 252 7.67 2.35 -20.15
CA GLU A 252 9.04 1.91 -19.82
C GLU A 252 9.95 3.01 -19.25
N SER A 253 9.67 4.27 -19.58
CA SER A 253 10.47 5.40 -19.10
C SER A 253 10.40 5.59 -17.57
N ALA A 254 9.36 5.07 -16.93
CA ALA A 254 9.19 5.14 -15.48
C ALA A 254 9.95 4.05 -14.73
N PHE A 255 10.44 3.01 -15.40
CA PHE A 255 11.24 1.98 -14.74
C PHE A 255 12.70 2.45 -14.58
N ALA A 256 13.22 2.17 -13.40
CA ALA A 256 14.59 2.53 -13.05
C ALA A 256 15.60 1.80 -13.96
N ALA A 257 16.68 2.48 -14.28
CA ALA A 257 17.84 1.93 -15.00
C ALA A 257 19.11 2.52 -14.41
N GLU A 258 20.27 2.12 -14.91
CA GLU A 258 21.52 2.75 -14.56
C GLU A 258 21.48 4.25 -14.86
N GLY A 259 21.74 5.08 -13.84
CA GLY A 259 21.71 6.53 -13.96
C GLY A 259 20.34 7.15 -14.30
N ARG A 260 19.26 6.37 -14.21
CA ARG A 260 17.90 6.84 -14.48
C ARG A 260 16.97 6.54 -13.30
N PRO A 261 16.35 7.56 -12.69
CA PRO A 261 15.36 7.40 -11.64
C PRO A 261 14.16 6.59 -12.13
N GLY A 262 13.57 5.83 -11.20
CA GLY A 262 12.39 5.06 -11.54
C GLY A 262 11.96 4.07 -10.48
N ILE A 263 10.99 3.24 -10.86
CA ILE A 263 10.44 2.15 -10.04
C ILE A 263 10.99 0.80 -10.49
N VAL A 264 10.90 -0.21 -9.60
CA VAL A 264 11.36 -1.56 -9.91
C VAL A 264 10.28 -2.32 -10.67
N PRO A 265 10.61 -2.91 -11.85
CA PRO A 265 9.67 -3.76 -12.58
C PRO A 265 9.40 -5.07 -11.83
N MET A 266 8.19 -5.62 -12.02
CA MET A 266 7.79 -6.94 -11.53
C MET A 266 8.35 -8.03 -12.46
N ASP A 267 9.62 -8.32 -12.35
CA ASP A 267 10.29 -9.44 -13.02
C ASP A 267 10.47 -10.60 -12.02
N PRO A 268 9.86 -11.77 -12.24
CA PRO A 268 9.94 -12.90 -11.31
C PRO A 268 11.36 -13.37 -11.02
N PHE A 269 12.27 -13.32 -11.98
CA PHE A 269 13.67 -13.70 -11.77
C PHE A 269 14.37 -12.69 -10.86
N LEU A 270 14.16 -11.40 -11.12
CA LEU A 270 14.70 -10.32 -10.33
C LEU A 270 14.17 -10.39 -8.89
N ILE A 271 12.85 -10.60 -8.72
CA ILE A 271 12.23 -10.73 -7.40
C ILE A 271 12.81 -11.91 -6.63
N LYS A 272 12.91 -13.09 -7.26
CA LYS A 272 13.49 -14.30 -6.62
C LYS A 272 14.95 -14.10 -6.22
N GLU A 273 15.72 -13.41 -7.04
CA GLU A 273 17.10 -13.07 -6.70
C GLU A 273 17.18 -12.15 -5.48
N ASP A 274 16.31 -11.12 -5.42
CA ASP A 274 16.26 -10.21 -4.28
C ASP A 274 15.81 -10.93 -2.99
N ILE A 275 14.81 -11.83 -3.08
CA ILE A 275 14.40 -12.70 -1.98
C ILE A 275 15.60 -13.52 -1.49
N ARG A 276 16.30 -14.20 -2.39
CA ARG A 276 17.44 -15.06 -2.06
C ARG A 276 18.54 -14.28 -1.33
N ARG A 277 18.83 -13.06 -1.76
CA ARG A 277 19.84 -12.19 -1.13
C ARG A 277 19.40 -11.65 0.22
N LEU A 278 18.12 -11.33 0.35
CA LEU A 278 17.58 -10.75 1.58
C LEU A 278 17.37 -11.80 2.68
N ARG A 279 17.01 -13.04 2.30
CA ARG A 279 16.60 -14.09 3.24
C ARG A 279 17.56 -14.31 4.43
N PRO A 280 18.89 -14.39 4.27
CA PRO A 280 19.81 -14.60 5.39
C PRO A 280 19.94 -13.41 6.35
N GLN A 281 19.36 -12.26 6.03
CA GLN A 281 19.52 -11.02 6.79
C GLN A 281 18.33 -10.70 7.69
N VAL A 282 17.18 -11.37 7.47
CA VAL A 282 15.90 -11.00 8.08
C VAL A 282 15.08 -12.21 8.54
N ASP A 283 14.16 -11.99 9.46
CA ASP A 283 13.22 -13.00 9.93
C ASP A 283 12.01 -13.10 9.00
N TYR A 284 11.56 -11.95 8.46
CA TYR A 284 10.45 -11.85 7.53
C TYR A 284 10.82 -11.12 6.26
N ILE A 285 10.34 -11.63 5.12
CA ILE A 285 10.36 -10.94 3.82
C ILE A 285 8.94 -10.57 3.44
N VAL A 286 8.71 -9.28 3.26
CA VAL A 286 7.46 -8.70 2.79
C VAL A 286 7.65 -8.18 1.38
N LEU A 287 6.80 -8.61 0.45
CA LEU A 287 6.77 -8.12 -0.92
C LEU A 287 5.54 -7.23 -1.12
N ALA A 288 5.72 -6.00 -1.56
CA ALA A 288 4.65 -5.17 -2.12
C ALA A 288 4.66 -5.31 -3.64
N ILE A 289 3.55 -5.76 -4.20
CA ILE A 289 3.43 -5.99 -5.64
C ILE A 289 2.23 -5.23 -6.18
N HIS A 290 2.50 -4.29 -7.07
CA HIS A 290 1.47 -3.54 -7.77
C HIS A 290 1.20 -4.22 -9.11
N TRP A 291 0.15 -5.03 -9.17
CA TRP A 291 -0.18 -5.88 -10.31
C TRP A 291 -1.52 -5.56 -10.96
N ALA A 292 -1.58 -5.68 -12.27
CA ALA A 292 -2.83 -5.57 -12.99
C ALA A 292 -3.75 -6.77 -12.71
N THR A 293 -5.06 -6.50 -12.68
CA THR A 293 -6.06 -7.54 -12.67
C THR A 293 -7.35 -7.01 -13.26
N ASN A 294 -7.88 -7.73 -14.23
CA ASN A 294 -9.06 -7.36 -14.98
C ASN A 294 -10.35 -7.81 -14.31
N ARG A 295 -10.23 -8.61 -13.25
CA ARG A 295 -11.38 -9.21 -12.59
C ARG A 295 -11.70 -8.44 -11.32
N LYS A 296 -12.94 -7.98 -11.22
CA LYS A 296 -13.37 -7.12 -10.11
C LYS A 296 -13.01 -7.71 -8.74
N TYR A 297 -13.38 -8.95 -8.49
CA TYR A 297 -13.14 -9.60 -7.19
C TYR A 297 -12.27 -10.85 -7.30
N ASP A 298 -12.20 -11.45 -8.49
CA ASP A 298 -11.46 -12.68 -8.73
C ASP A 298 -9.96 -12.40 -8.81
N ILE A 299 -9.19 -13.39 -8.47
CA ILE A 299 -7.74 -13.38 -8.64
C ILE A 299 -7.44 -14.06 -9.97
N SER A 300 -6.58 -13.44 -10.79
CA SER A 300 -6.17 -14.10 -12.02
C SER A 300 -5.32 -15.32 -11.69
N PRO A 301 -5.45 -16.42 -12.45
CA PRO A 301 -4.62 -17.60 -12.27
C PRO A 301 -3.13 -17.29 -12.28
N GLU A 302 -2.73 -16.34 -13.13
CA GLU A 302 -1.34 -15.87 -13.29
C GLU A 302 -0.83 -15.23 -12.00
N ASN A 303 -1.59 -14.28 -11.43
CA ASN A 303 -1.19 -13.62 -10.18
C ASN A 303 -1.16 -14.61 -9.03
N ARG A 304 -2.07 -15.60 -8.99
CA ARG A 304 -2.07 -16.62 -7.96
C ARG A 304 -0.84 -17.53 -8.09
N THR A 305 -0.53 -17.99 -9.30
CA THR A 305 0.66 -18.80 -9.59
C THR A 305 1.93 -18.06 -9.21
N LEU A 306 2.06 -16.79 -9.64
CA LEU A 306 3.21 -15.96 -9.29
C LEU A 306 3.34 -15.79 -7.79
N ALA A 307 2.24 -15.50 -7.07
CA ALA A 307 2.27 -15.33 -5.62
C ALA A 307 2.77 -16.60 -4.92
N HIS A 308 2.27 -17.78 -5.32
CA HIS A 308 2.73 -19.07 -4.79
C HIS A 308 4.23 -19.27 -5.04
N ASP A 309 4.67 -18.99 -6.24
CA ASP A 309 6.06 -19.13 -6.66
C ASP A 309 7.03 -18.21 -5.89
N LEU A 310 6.58 -16.99 -5.55
CA LEU A 310 7.34 -16.07 -4.72
C LEU A 310 7.36 -16.48 -3.24
N ILE A 311 6.28 -17.06 -2.73
CA ILE A 311 6.27 -17.67 -1.40
C ILE A 311 7.23 -18.87 -1.36
N ASP A 312 7.21 -19.71 -2.37
CA ASP A 312 8.11 -20.87 -2.49
C ASP A 312 9.59 -20.45 -2.62
N ALA A 313 9.84 -19.28 -3.20
CA ALA A 313 11.17 -18.68 -3.25
C ALA A 313 11.64 -18.08 -1.91
N GLY A 314 10.76 -17.96 -0.91
CA GLY A 314 11.11 -17.54 0.44
C GLY A 314 10.47 -16.25 0.94
N ALA A 315 9.47 -15.69 0.26
CA ALA A 315 8.68 -14.59 0.80
C ALA A 315 7.76 -15.10 1.92
N ASP A 316 7.51 -14.25 2.92
CA ASP A 316 6.62 -14.57 4.05
C ASP A 316 5.25 -13.90 3.95
N LEU A 317 5.22 -12.69 3.38
CA LEU A 317 4.02 -11.89 3.21
C LEU A 317 4.04 -11.27 1.81
N ILE A 318 2.91 -11.33 1.09
CA ILE A 318 2.70 -10.59 -0.15
C ILE A 318 1.55 -9.61 0.07
N LEU A 319 1.81 -8.34 -0.22
CA LEU A 319 0.84 -7.26 -0.24
C LEU A 319 0.62 -6.82 -1.69
N GLY A 320 -0.51 -7.24 -2.27
CA GLY A 320 -0.92 -6.84 -3.61
C GLY A 320 -1.65 -5.50 -3.62
N HIS A 321 -1.40 -4.71 -4.65
CA HIS A 321 -1.96 -3.38 -4.85
C HIS A 321 -2.57 -3.22 -6.24
N HIS A 322 -3.19 -2.11 -6.53
CA HIS A 322 -3.85 -1.64 -7.75
C HIS A 322 -5.36 -1.93 -7.82
N PRO A 323 -5.89 -3.14 -7.59
CA PRO A 323 -7.33 -3.32 -7.71
C PRO A 323 -8.10 -2.46 -6.72
N PRO A 324 -9.05 -1.64 -7.20
CA PRO A 324 -9.86 -0.79 -6.32
C PRO A 324 -10.97 -1.57 -5.59
N HIS A 325 -10.92 -2.88 -5.62
CA HIS A 325 -11.89 -3.79 -5.00
C HIS A 325 -11.16 -4.76 -4.09
N PRO A 326 -11.62 -4.97 -2.83
CA PRO A 326 -10.95 -5.87 -1.92
C PRO A 326 -11.10 -7.31 -2.41
N LYS A 327 -9.99 -8.02 -2.47
CA LYS A 327 -9.95 -9.45 -2.83
C LYS A 327 -9.84 -10.33 -1.59
N GLY A 328 -9.95 -11.65 -1.79
CA GLY A 328 -9.73 -12.63 -0.75
C GLY A 328 -8.28 -12.64 -0.25
N ILE A 329 -8.10 -13.20 0.92
CA ILE A 329 -6.81 -13.44 1.55
C ILE A 329 -6.51 -14.93 1.43
N GLU A 330 -5.29 -15.28 1.05
CA GLU A 330 -4.87 -16.67 0.94
C GLU A 330 -3.78 -16.99 1.96
N ILE A 331 -3.92 -18.14 2.63
CA ILE A 331 -2.87 -18.74 3.42
C ILE A 331 -2.29 -19.90 2.60
N TYR A 332 -1.11 -19.67 2.04
CA TYR A 332 -0.38 -20.65 1.26
C TYR A 332 0.87 -21.08 2.00
N ARG A 333 0.97 -22.38 2.34
CA ARG A 333 2.10 -22.95 3.12
C ARG A 333 2.41 -22.18 4.43
N GLY A 334 1.35 -21.71 5.11
CA GLY A 334 1.50 -20.93 6.35
C GLY A 334 1.97 -19.49 6.16
N LYS A 335 2.05 -19.00 4.93
CA LYS A 335 2.40 -17.63 4.57
C LYS A 335 1.15 -16.89 4.07
N VAL A 336 1.16 -15.58 4.16
CA VAL A 336 -0.03 -14.76 3.87
C VAL A 336 0.10 -14.00 2.57
N ILE A 337 -0.93 -14.11 1.73
CA ILE A 337 -1.05 -13.37 0.49
C ILE A 337 -2.30 -12.50 0.56
N LEU A 338 -2.12 -11.18 0.59
CA LEU A 338 -3.17 -10.18 0.38
C LEU A 338 -3.16 -9.81 -1.10
N TYR A 339 -4.16 -10.23 -1.86
CA TYR A 339 -4.19 -9.93 -3.30
C TYR A 339 -4.55 -8.48 -3.61
N ALA A 340 -5.44 -7.88 -2.84
CA ALA A 340 -5.73 -6.45 -2.84
C ALA A 340 -6.59 -6.08 -1.64
N PRO A 341 -6.16 -5.19 -0.76
CA PRO A 341 -7.01 -4.64 0.30
C PRO A 341 -7.92 -3.50 -0.18
N SER A 342 -7.83 -3.09 -1.44
CA SER A 342 -8.43 -1.88 -2.01
C SER A 342 -7.74 -0.61 -1.48
N ASN A 343 -8.33 0.57 -1.70
CA ASN A 343 -7.73 1.84 -1.31
C ASN A 343 -7.91 2.13 0.19
N VAL A 344 -6.89 2.67 0.83
CA VAL A 344 -7.01 3.29 2.16
C VAL A 344 -7.58 4.69 2.05
N LEU A 345 -7.07 5.45 1.08
CA LEU A 345 -7.49 6.82 0.82
C LEU A 345 -7.48 7.05 -0.69
N ARG A 346 -8.60 7.50 -1.22
CA ARG A 346 -8.71 7.87 -2.62
C ARG A 346 -9.29 9.27 -2.73
N GLY A 347 -8.53 10.18 -3.31
CA GLY A 347 -8.86 11.61 -3.40
C GLY A 347 -9.59 12.03 -4.66
N HIS A 348 -10.00 11.10 -5.53
CA HIS A 348 -10.72 11.45 -6.75
C HIS A 348 -12.08 10.74 -6.90
N THR A 349 -12.92 11.29 -7.75
CA THR A 349 -14.35 10.99 -7.90
C THR A 349 -14.67 9.70 -8.67
N ASN A 350 -13.77 8.74 -8.80
CA ASN A 350 -14.07 7.50 -9.49
C ASN A 350 -15.01 6.62 -8.65
N THR A 351 -16.21 6.37 -9.18
CA THR A 351 -17.28 5.63 -8.52
C THR A 351 -17.09 4.11 -8.51
N SER A 352 -16.05 3.59 -9.17
CA SER A 352 -15.83 2.15 -9.33
C SER A 352 -15.09 1.48 -8.17
N SER A 353 -14.69 2.25 -7.16
CA SER A 353 -13.94 1.73 -6.00
C SER A 353 -14.90 1.27 -4.90
N ASP A 354 -14.60 0.11 -4.31
CA ASP A 354 -15.32 -0.41 -3.14
C ASP A 354 -14.65 0.04 -1.84
N ASP A 355 -15.36 -0.15 -0.72
CA ASP A 355 -14.75 -0.10 0.60
C ASP A 355 -13.67 -1.17 0.73
N GLY A 356 -12.67 -0.89 1.54
CA GLY A 356 -11.50 -1.76 1.67
C GLY A 356 -11.26 -2.23 3.10
N TYR A 357 -10.06 -2.71 3.36
CA TYR A 357 -9.65 -3.08 4.70
C TYR A 357 -8.19 -2.75 4.96
N LEU A 358 -7.85 -2.61 6.24
CA LEU A 358 -6.49 -2.71 6.73
C LEU A 358 -6.26 -4.13 7.22
N ALA A 359 -5.11 -4.71 6.95
CA ALA A 359 -4.70 -5.97 7.52
C ALA A 359 -3.71 -5.70 8.66
N ARG A 360 -4.06 -6.11 9.88
CA ARG A 360 -3.20 -6.02 11.06
C ARG A 360 -2.62 -7.38 11.36
N PHE A 361 -1.31 -7.51 11.26
CA PHE A 361 -0.57 -8.74 11.51
C PHE A 361 0.03 -8.74 12.90
N THR A 362 -0.04 -9.87 13.56
CA THR A 362 0.81 -10.19 14.72
C THR A 362 1.91 -11.11 14.24
N LEU A 363 3.14 -10.58 14.17
CA LEU A 363 4.32 -11.33 13.78
C LEU A 363 5.00 -11.86 15.03
N GLY A 364 5.09 -13.17 15.18
CA GLY A 364 5.89 -13.84 16.19
C GLY A 364 7.34 -14.01 15.72
N GLU A 365 8.18 -14.66 16.52
CA GLU A 365 9.60 -14.88 16.18
C GLU A 365 9.80 -15.75 14.92
N LYS A 366 8.88 -16.66 14.62
CA LYS A 366 9.05 -17.68 13.56
C LYS A 366 7.96 -17.67 12.49
N SER A 367 6.79 -17.13 12.81
CA SER A 367 5.63 -17.18 11.92
C SER A 367 4.68 -16.03 12.21
N VAL A 368 3.90 -15.64 11.20
CA VAL A 368 2.71 -14.84 11.40
C VAL A 368 1.74 -15.66 12.24
N GLU A 369 1.25 -15.10 13.33
CA GLU A 369 0.34 -15.79 14.26
C GLU A 369 -1.11 -15.50 13.95
N LYS A 370 -1.38 -14.25 13.58
CA LYS A 370 -2.73 -13.76 13.37
C LYS A 370 -2.77 -12.65 12.34
N VAL A 371 -3.82 -12.63 11.54
CA VAL A 371 -4.22 -11.50 10.71
C VAL A 371 -5.59 -11.03 11.16
N GLU A 372 -5.71 -9.75 11.47
CA GLU A 372 -6.99 -9.09 11.72
C GLU A 372 -7.33 -8.22 10.52
N VAL A 373 -8.51 -8.44 9.97
CA VAL A 373 -9.07 -7.68 8.84
C VAL A 373 -9.96 -6.57 9.43
N LEU A 374 -9.56 -5.32 9.25
CA LEU A 374 -10.24 -4.14 9.76
C LEU A 374 -10.92 -3.40 8.61
N PRO A 375 -12.24 -3.51 8.45
CA PRO A 375 -12.96 -2.83 7.38
C PRO A 375 -12.83 -1.33 7.46
N ILE A 376 -12.62 -0.67 6.32
CA ILE A 376 -12.56 0.79 6.19
C ILE A 376 -13.51 1.30 5.12
N ALA A 377 -14.15 2.44 5.39
CA ALA A 377 -15.02 3.18 4.47
C ALA A 377 -14.58 4.65 4.38
N GLY A 378 -15.27 5.43 3.56
CA GLY A 378 -15.01 6.88 3.43
C GLY A 378 -13.87 7.24 2.49
N LYS A 379 -13.50 6.34 1.60
CA LYS A 379 -12.44 6.54 0.59
C LYS A 379 -12.75 7.59 -0.46
N GLY A 380 -13.96 8.00 -0.57
CA GLY A 380 -14.47 8.99 -1.50
C GLY A 380 -15.95 8.78 -1.74
N GLN A 381 -16.74 9.79 -1.50
CA GLN A 381 -18.13 9.80 -1.98
C GLN A 381 -18.13 10.19 -3.46
N PRO A 382 -18.94 9.59 -4.29
CA PRO A 382 -19.04 9.98 -5.70
C PRO A 382 -19.64 11.38 -5.82
N VAL A 383 -18.78 12.40 -5.90
CA VAL A 383 -19.18 13.80 -6.11
C VAL A 383 -19.43 14.01 -7.59
N GLY A 384 -20.01 13.35 -8.33
CA GLY A 384 -20.20 13.58 -9.79
C GLY A 384 -21.64 13.48 -10.24
N ARG A 385 -22.49 12.81 -9.47
CA ARG A 385 -23.88 12.60 -9.87
C ARG A 385 -24.86 13.66 -9.38
N THR A 386 -24.46 14.49 -8.43
CA THR A 386 -25.39 15.43 -7.77
C THR A 386 -25.14 16.90 -8.08
N GLY A 387 -24.11 17.25 -8.89
CA GLY A 387 -23.75 18.64 -9.12
C GLY A 387 -23.25 19.39 -7.88
N GLN A 388 -22.99 18.67 -6.78
CA GLN A 388 -22.44 19.26 -5.57
C GLN A 388 -20.96 19.59 -5.74
N PRO A 389 -20.47 20.71 -5.17
CA PRO A 389 -19.05 21.04 -5.17
C PRO A 389 -18.23 19.95 -4.46
N TYR A 390 -16.96 19.80 -4.88
CA TYR A 390 -15.98 18.95 -4.20
C TYR A 390 -15.82 19.38 -2.74
N ASP A 391 -16.13 18.50 -1.81
CA ASP A 391 -15.86 18.70 -0.39
C ASP A 391 -14.75 17.72 0.05
N PRO A 392 -13.54 18.19 0.37
CA PRO A 392 -12.46 17.32 0.85
C PRO A 392 -12.82 16.55 2.12
N LYS A 393 -13.84 17.02 2.87
CA LYS A 393 -14.32 16.31 4.07
C LYS A 393 -15.03 15.00 3.74
N LEU A 394 -15.43 14.77 2.50
CA LEU A 394 -16.00 13.50 2.03
C LEU A 394 -14.93 12.40 1.85
N PHE A 395 -13.66 12.73 1.90
CA PHE A 395 -12.54 11.82 1.70
C PHE A 395 -11.83 11.49 3.02
N GLN A 396 -12.58 11.23 4.07
CA GLN A 396 -12.02 10.83 5.35
C GLN A 396 -12.31 9.36 5.62
N PRO A 397 -11.35 8.45 5.38
CA PRO A 397 -11.51 7.04 5.70
C PRO A 397 -11.59 6.82 7.23
N PHE A 398 -12.42 5.85 7.61
CA PHE A 398 -12.64 5.46 9.00
C PHE A 398 -12.86 3.96 9.12
N LEU A 399 -12.65 3.41 10.31
CA LEU A 399 -12.98 2.01 10.60
C LEU A 399 -14.50 1.85 10.61
N MET A 400 -14.99 0.89 9.84
CA MET A 400 -16.41 0.58 9.75
C MET A 400 -16.89 -0.16 11.00
N GLU A 401 -18.15 0.07 11.35
CA GLU A 401 -18.82 -0.59 12.48
C GLU A 401 -20.20 -1.13 12.07
N GLY A 402 -20.75 -2.03 12.90
CA GLY A 402 -22.08 -2.57 12.77
C GLY A 402 -22.31 -3.37 11.49
N SER A 403 -23.52 -3.31 10.93
CA SER A 403 -23.94 -4.14 9.80
C SER A 403 -23.11 -3.92 8.54
N SER A 404 -22.67 -2.70 8.26
CA SER A 404 -21.84 -2.40 7.09
C SER A 404 -20.46 -3.06 7.18
N ALA A 405 -19.83 -3.03 8.36
CA ALA A 405 -18.57 -3.74 8.60
C ALA A 405 -18.75 -5.25 8.40
N GLN A 406 -19.83 -5.81 8.97
CA GLN A 406 -20.13 -7.24 8.86
C GLN A 406 -20.38 -7.68 7.42
N GLN A 407 -21.10 -6.89 6.62
CA GLN A 407 -21.34 -7.18 5.21
C GLN A 407 -20.03 -7.23 4.40
N LEU A 408 -19.12 -6.28 4.63
CA LEU A 408 -17.83 -6.28 3.97
C LEU A 408 -16.97 -7.48 4.42
N LEU A 409 -16.92 -7.76 5.72
CA LEU A 409 -16.20 -8.90 6.27
C LEU A 409 -16.72 -10.22 5.73
N GLU A 410 -18.04 -10.39 5.63
CA GLU A 410 -18.67 -11.58 5.06
C GLU A 410 -18.28 -11.80 3.61
N SER A 411 -18.21 -10.71 2.84
CA SER A 411 -17.76 -10.71 1.46
C SER A 411 -16.29 -11.13 1.33
N ILE A 412 -15.40 -10.62 2.21
CA ILE A 412 -13.98 -10.97 2.25
C ILE A 412 -13.84 -12.44 2.70
N ARG A 413 -14.60 -12.87 3.71
CA ARG A 413 -14.63 -14.25 4.19
C ARG A 413 -14.97 -15.23 3.07
N SER A 414 -16.05 -14.96 2.33
CA SER A 414 -16.46 -15.78 1.20
C SER A 414 -15.38 -15.91 0.12
N ARG A 415 -14.71 -14.79 -0.21
CA ARG A 415 -13.60 -14.79 -1.18
C ARG A 415 -12.36 -15.50 -0.67
N SER A 416 -12.08 -15.39 0.63
CA SER A 416 -10.95 -16.10 1.26
C SER A 416 -11.21 -17.60 1.36
N ALA A 417 -12.46 -17.99 1.64
CA ALA A 417 -12.86 -19.40 1.64
C ALA A 417 -12.68 -20.07 0.27
N ALA A 418 -12.89 -19.33 -0.84
CA ALA A 418 -12.60 -19.80 -2.19
C ALA A 418 -11.08 -20.00 -2.46
N LEU A 419 -10.23 -19.58 -1.53
CA LEU A 419 -8.78 -19.76 -1.52
C LEU A 419 -8.32 -20.66 -0.37
N ASP A 420 -9.21 -21.52 0.14
CA ASP A 420 -8.96 -22.44 1.24
C ASP A 420 -8.54 -21.75 2.56
N THR A 421 -8.91 -20.48 2.74
CA THR A 421 -8.58 -19.70 3.94
C THR A 421 -9.81 -19.44 4.78
N ALA A 422 -9.79 -19.96 6.01
CA ALA A 422 -10.85 -19.73 6.99
C ALA A 422 -10.65 -18.35 7.67
N MET A 423 -11.73 -17.59 7.77
CA MET A 423 -11.78 -16.34 8.51
C MET A 423 -12.99 -16.33 9.45
N GLU A 424 -12.76 -16.09 10.72
CA GLU A 424 -13.81 -15.85 11.69
C GLU A 424 -14.17 -14.34 11.72
N ILE A 425 -15.43 -14.03 12.03
CA ILE A 425 -15.88 -12.64 12.23
C ILE A 425 -16.18 -12.46 13.70
N ASP A 426 -15.42 -11.53 14.35
CA ASP A 426 -15.57 -11.15 15.73
C ASP A 426 -15.89 -9.65 15.80
N GLY A 427 -17.17 -9.32 16.05
CA GLY A 427 -17.66 -7.95 16.01
C GLY A 427 -17.43 -7.28 14.67
N ASN A 428 -16.62 -6.21 14.65
CA ASN A 428 -16.33 -5.42 13.45
C ASN A 428 -14.98 -5.80 12.81
N ARG A 429 -14.47 -6.99 13.06
CA ARG A 429 -13.18 -7.46 12.51
C ARG A 429 -13.24 -8.91 12.03
N GLY A 430 -12.49 -9.21 10.99
CA GLY A 430 -12.22 -10.59 10.58
C GLY A 430 -10.93 -11.08 11.24
N ILE A 431 -10.86 -12.35 11.61
CA ILE A 431 -9.70 -12.98 12.25
C ILE A 431 -9.30 -14.21 11.45
N ILE A 432 -8.04 -14.24 11.02
CA ILE A 432 -7.41 -15.41 10.42
C ILE A 432 -6.28 -15.83 11.36
N THR A 433 -6.42 -16.99 11.96
CA THR A 433 -5.39 -17.62 12.78
C THR A 433 -4.54 -18.51 11.88
N ILE A 434 -3.22 -18.34 11.94
CA ILE A 434 -2.30 -19.13 11.14
C ILE A 434 -1.75 -20.24 12.01
N PRO A 435 -1.99 -21.52 11.68
CA PRO A 435 -1.47 -22.62 12.46
C PRO A 435 0.06 -22.61 12.40
N PRO A 436 0.76 -22.90 13.52
CA PRO A 436 2.21 -23.02 13.51
C PRO A 436 2.66 -24.06 12.49
N ALA A 437 3.72 -23.74 11.74
CA ALA A 437 4.29 -24.65 10.76
C ALA A 437 4.67 -25.99 11.42
N GLY A 438 4.03 -27.10 11.02
CA GLY A 438 4.41 -28.44 11.49
C GLY A 438 3.36 -29.20 12.30
N LYS A 439 2.07 -28.90 12.14
CA LYS A 439 1.02 -29.83 12.60
C LYS A 439 0.21 -30.36 11.43
#